data_da89bd39a28f6f44dc5a10709d435ba3
#
_entry.id   da89bd39a28f6f44dc5a10709d435ba3
#
_cell.length_a   1.000
_cell.length_b   1.000
_cell.length_c   1.000
_cell.angle_alpha   90.00
_cell.angle_beta   90.00
_cell.angle_gamma   90.00
#
_symmetry.space_group_name_H-M   'P 1'
#
loop_
_entity.id
_entity.type
_entity.pdbx_description
1 polymer ?
#
loop_
_entity_poly.entity_id
_entity_poly.type
_entity_poly.pdbx_seq_one_letter_code
_entity_poly.pdbx_strand_id
1 'polypeptide(L)'
;MKKILISASIFALSLTANAQGQFISDTNYRNTVEIIFKERVKTVGKTFYNTQKENLTADEQEALKFLYAYMPLADVTDYPTSFFADNVRMAFKAREEMPWGKNVPELLFRHFVVPIRVNNEALDNARSVFYNELKDRIKGMSMMDAIIEVNHWCHEKVTYQPSDARTSAPLATLKTATGRCGEESTFAVAALRAVGIPARQVYTPRWAHTDDNHAWVEAWADGKWYFLGACEPEPVLNLGWFNAPASRAMLMHTRAFGDYNGPEEVMLRTSNFTEINLTSNYAPVASV
;
A
#
# COMPACT_ATOMS: atom_id res chain seq x y z
N MET A 1 30.39 60.93 -38.45
CA MET A 1 29.14 60.27 -38.00
C MET A 1 29.51 58.99 -37.25
N LYS A 2 29.51 59.00 -35.92
CA LYS A 2 29.79 57.79 -35.10
C LYS A 2 28.51 57.06 -34.81
N LYS A 3 28.40 55.80 -35.25
CA LYS A 3 27.28 54.91 -34.92
C LYS A 3 27.53 54.30 -33.55
N ILE A 4 26.63 54.56 -32.62
CA ILE A 4 26.62 53.95 -31.29
C ILE A 4 25.77 52.68 -31.44
N LEU A 5 26.40 51.50 -31.22
CA LEU A 5 25.77 50.22 -31.08
C LEU A 5 25.33 50.04 -29.62
N ILE A 6 24.02 50.05 -29.37
CA ILE A 6 23.48 49.71 -28.07
C ILE A 6 23.28 48.19 -28.06
N SER A 7 24.12 47.52 -27.25
CA SER A 7 23.99 46.06 -26.98
C SER A 7 22.91 45.87 -25.90
N ALA A 8 21.77 45.31 -26.26
CA ALA A 8 20.76 44.91 -25.30
C ALA A 8 21.07 43.53 -24.77
N SER A 9 21.59 43.45 -23.53
CA SER A 9 21.77 42.22 -22.79
C SER A 9 20.42 41.73 -22.28
N ILE A 10 19.88 40.69 -22.91
CA ILE A 10 18.70 39.95 -22.43
C ILE A 10 19.14 39.08 -21.26
N PHE A 11 18.82 39.49 -20.04
CA PHE A 11 18.92 38.65 -18.85
C PHE A 11 17.77 37.62 -18.93
N ALA A 12 18.09 36.40 -19.33
CA ALA A 12 17.18 35.27 -19.18
C ALA A 12 17.11 34.92 -17.68
N LEU A 13 16.07 35.37 -16.98
CA LEU A 13 15.70 34.81 -15.69
C LEU A 13 15.26 33.37 -15.95
N SER A 14 16.09 32.39 -15.62
CA SER A 14 15.68 31.00 -15.47
C SER A 14 14.81 30.91 -14.21
N LEU A 15 13.50 30.99 -14.39
CA LEU A 15 12.53 30.52 -13.41
C LEU A 15 12.75 29.00 -13.28
N THR A 16 13.50 28.57 -12.27
CA THR A 16 13.41 27.19 -11.79
C THR A 16 12.00 27.04 -11.20
N ALA A 17 11.05 26.66 -12.03
CA ALA A 17 9.80 26.12 -11.53
C ALA A 17 10.18 24.91 -10.66
N ASN A 18 10.02 25.01 -9.35
CA ASN A 18 9.99 23.85 -8.49
C ASN A 18 8.93 22.93 -9.07
N ALA A 19 9.32 21.83 -9.68
CA ALA A 19 8.38 20.84 -10.20
C ALA A 19 7.55 20.38 -9.00
N GLN A 20 6.29 20.81 -8.95
CA GLN A 20 5.36 20.36 -7.95
C GLN A 20 5.11 18.88 -8.21
N GLY A 21 5.19 18.03 -7.19
CA GLY A 21 4.88 16.60 -7.31
C GLY A 21 3.46 16.38 -7.82
N GLN A 22 3.26 15.30 -8.54
CA GLN A 22 1.96 14.90 -9.11
C GLN A 22 1.44 13.60 -8.46
N PHE A 23 2.01 13.20 -7.34
CA PHE A 23 1.54 12.01 -6.60
C PHE A 23 0.10 12.16 -6.11
N ILE A 24 -0.34 13.38 -5.83
CA ILE A 24 -1.73 13.74 -5.52
C ILE A 24 -2.20 14.80 -6.52
N SER A 25 -2.99 14.40 -7.51
CA SER A 25 -3.50 15.34 -8.56
C SER A 25 -4.59 16.27 -8.04
N ASP A 26 -5.44 15.82 -7.11
CA ASP A 26 -6.48 16.64 -6.48
C ASP A 26 -5.85 17.68 -5.55
N THR A 27 -5.96 18.96 -5.93
CA THR A 27 -5.39 20.08 -5.18
C THR A 27 -5.99 20.24 -3.78
N ASN A 28 -7.27 19.98 -3.59
CA ASN A 28 -7.92 20.10 -2.29
C ASN A 28 -7.44 19.01 -1.35
N TYR A 29 -7.38 17.78 -1.85
CA TYR A 29 -6.85 16.64 -1.10
C TYR A 29 -5.36 16.85 -0.75
N ARG A 30 -4.55 17.31 -1.70
CA ARG A 30 -3.15 17.66 -1.48
C ARG A 30 -2.98 18.69 -0.36
N ASN A 31 -3.78 19.76 -0.38
CA ASN A 31 -3.74 20.79 0.66
C ASN A 31 -4.13 20.22 2.03
N THR A 32 -5.12 19.34 2.08
CA THR A 32 -5.53 18.66 3.31
C THR A 32 -4.38 17.81 3.86
N VAL A 33 -3.73 17.00 3.02
CA VAL A 33 -2.56 16.21 3.40
C VAL A 33 -1.43 17.10 3.94
N GLU A 34 -1.14 18.21 3.29
CA GLU A 34 -0.08 19.15 3.72
C GLU A 34 -0.40 19.79 5.10
N ILE A 35 -1.67 20.13 5.35
CA ILE A 35 -2.10 20.66 6.66
C ILE A 35 -1.90 19.61 7.76
N ILE A 36 -2.44 18.39 7.55
CA ILE A 36 -2.33 17.29 8.53
C ILE A 36 -0.86 16.94 8.77
N PHE A 37 -0.04 16.84 7.72
CA PHE A 37 1.39 16.61 7.82
C PHE A 37 2.09 17.66 8.71
N LYS A 38 1.84 18.95 8.48
CA LYS A 38 2.45 20.04 9.26
C LYS A 38 2.05 19.96 10.75
N GLU A 39 0.80 19.68 11.03
CA GLU A 39 0.32 19.50 12.40
C GLU A 39 0.99 18.30 13.09
N ARG A 40 1.12 17.17 12.37
CA ARG A 40 1.81 15.98 12.86
C ARG A 40 3.28 16.26 13.18
N VAL A 41 4.02 16.84 12.25
CA VAL A 41 5.45 17.18 12.47
C VAL A 41 5.61 18.18 13.60
N LYS A 42 4.67 19.12 13.78
CA LYS A 42 4.66 20.03 14.93
C LYS A 42 4.47 19.28 16.25
N THR A 43 3.59 18.28 16.27
CA THR A 43 3.25 17.49 17.47
C THR A 43 4.39 16.58 17.91
N VAL A 44 4.99 15.84 16.97
CA VAL A 44 6.06 14.87 17.30
C VAL A 44 7.45 15.51 17.36
N GLY A 45 7.62 16.69 16.79
CA GLY A 45 8.89 17.39 16.68
C GLY A 45 9.61 17.17 15.34
N LYS A 46 10.34 18.19 14.90
CA LYS A 46 11.01 18.20 13.57
C LYS A 46 12.10 17.13 13.41
N THR A 47 12.62 16.61 14.51
CA THR A 47 13.63 15.54 14.50
C THR A 47 13.11 14.23 13.92
N PHE A 48 11.81 13.98 14.02
CA PHE A 48 11.16 12.79 13.48
C PHE A 48 10.81 12.87 11.98
N TYR A 49 11.04 14.03 11.35
CA TYR A 49 10.94 14.21 9.91
C TYR A 49 12.18 14.96 9.40
N ASN A 50 13.18 14.21 8.99
CA ASN A 50 14.44 14.77 8.48
C ASN A 50 14.77 14.20 7.10
N THR A 51 14.51 14.99 6.06
CA THR A 51 14.76 14.63 4.67
C THR A 51 16.03 15.23 4.07
N GLN A 52 16.86 15.91 4.86
CA GLN A 52 18.03 16.63 4.35
C GLN A 52 19.04 15.73 3.64
N LYS A 53 19.11 14.46 4.04
CA LYS A 53 20.01 13.46 3.44
C LYS A 53 19.32 12.56 2.42
N GLU A 54 18.00 12.73 2.25
CA GLU A 54 17.19 11.91 1.39
C GLU A 54 17.04 12.60 0.03
N ASN A 55 17.72 12.09 -0.97
CA ASN A 55 17.59 12.61 -2.35
C ASN A 55 16.27 12.10 -2.99
N LEU A 56 15.15 12.72 -2.62
CA LEU A 56 13.81 12.36 -3.07
C LEU A 56 13.37 13.25 -4.23
N THR A 57 12.69 12.66 -5.22
CA THR A 57 11.96 13.41 -6.23
C THR A 57 10.77 14.17 -5.61
N ALA A 58 10.14 15.07 -6.35
CA ALA A 58 8.98 15.82 -5.86
C ALA A 58 7.82 14.88 -5.50
N ASP A 59 7.56 13.85 -6.31
CA ASP A 59 6.52 12.85 -6.08
C ASP A 59 6.82 11.97 -4.85
N GLU A 60 8.06 11.57 -4.67
CA GLU A 60 8.49 10.81 -3.50
C GLU A 60 8.39 11.64 -2.21
N GLN A 61 8.71 12.94 -2.27
CA GLN A 61 8.52 13.85 -1.13
C GLN A 61 7.04 14.00 -0.77
N GLU A 62 6.17 14.13 -1.76
CA GLU A 62 4.72 14.22 -1.56
C GLU A 62 4.17 12.91 -0.99
N ALA A 63 4.61 11.76 -1.48
CA ALA A 63 4.25 10.45 -0.95
C ALA A 63 4.74 10.24 0.50
N LEU A 64 5.95 10.69 0.81
CA LEU A 64 6.47 10.64 2.18
C LEU A 64 5.65 11.52 3.13
N LYS A 65 5.25 12.73 2.72
CA LYS A 65 4.35 13.57 3.50
C LYS A 65 2.99 12.93 3.72
N PHE A 66 2.44 12.26 2.70
CA PHE A 66 1.21 11.50 2.80
C PHE A 66 1.32 10.37 3.85
N LEU A 67 2.42 9.61 3.86
CA LEU A 67 2.66 8.61 4.91
C LEU A 67 2.69 9.25 6.30
N TYR A 68 3.45 10.32 6.47
CA TYR A 68 3.53 11.04 7.76
C TYR A 68 2.21 11.66 8.20
N ALA A 69 1.37 12.09 7.29
CA ALA A 69 0.04 12.63 7.60
C ALA A 69 -0.87 11.59 8.25
N TYR A 70 -0.74 10.32 7.87
CA TYR A 70 -1.72 9.29 8.25
C TYR A 70 -1.16 8.10 9.03
N MET A 71 0.15 7.86 9.07
CA MET A 71 0.69 6.71 9.82
C MET A 71 0.45 6.86 11.34
N PRO A 72 0.36 5.75 12.09
CA PRO A 72 0.31 5.79 13.55
C PRO A 72 1.49 6.57 14.15
N LEU A 73 1.28 7.27 15.27
CA LEU A 73 2.36 8.03 15.93
C LEU A 73 3.51 7.12 16.36
N ALA A 74 3.23 5.88 16.76
CA ALA A 74 4.26 4.90 17.08
C ALA A 74 5.20 4.66 15.88
N ASP A 75 4.65 4.54 14.66
CA ASP A 75 5.49 4.36 13.47
C ASP A 75 6.40 5.58 13.23
N VAL A 76 5.88 6.80 13.45
CA VAL A 76 6.69 8.03 13.32
C VAL A 76 7.87 8.04 14.29
N THR A 77 7.68 7.51 15.51
CA THR A 77 8.70 7.56 16.57
C THR A 77 9.65 6.36 16.57
N ASP A 78 9.17 5.20 16.12
CA ASP A 78 9.93 3.95 16.18
C ASP A 78 10.87 3.77 14.99
N TYR A 79 10.62 4.46 13.86
CA TYR A 79 11.40 4.31 12.63
C TYR A 79 11.95 5.65 12.13
N PRO A 80 13.21 5.69 11.65
CA PRO A 80 13.80 6.91 11.11
C PRO A 80 13.16 7.29 9.76
N THR A 81 13.25 8.57 9.40
CA THR A 81 12.74 9.07 8.11
C THR A 81 13.30 8.30 6.90
N SER A 82 14.58 7.90 6.97
CA SER A 82 15.24 7.13 5.90
C SER A 82 14.51 5.79 5.63
N PHE A 83 14.01 5.13 6.67
CA PHE A 83 13.23 3.90 6.52
C PHE A 83 12.00 4.11 5.63
N PHE A 84 11.23 5.17 5.87
CA PHE A 84 10.05 5.50 5.06
C PHE A 84 10.44 5.99 3.67
N ALA A 85 11.51 6.78 3.55
CA ALA A 85 12.04 7.26 2.28
C ALA A 85 12.47 6.10 1.37
N ASP A 86 13.16 5.09 1.91
CA ASP A 86 13.57 3.90 1.16
C ASP A 86 12.36 3.08 0.69
N ASN A 87 11.34 2.92 1.54
CA ASN A 87 10.11 2.25 1.15
C ASN A 87 9.32 3.01 0.07
N VAL A 88 9.30 4.34 0.12
CA VAL A 88 8.70 5.17 -0.93
C VAL A 88 9.47 5.01 -2.24
N ARG A 89 10.80 5.13 -2.24
CA ARG A 89 11.64 4.90 -3.44
C ARG A 89 11.36 3.54 -4.07
N MET A 90 11.27 2.50 -3.25
CA MET A 90 10.97 1.15 -3.76
C MET A 90 9.57 1.03 -4.36
N ALA A 91 8.57 1.73 -3.81
CA ALA A 91 7.23 1.76 -4.41
C ALA A 91 7.23 2.45 -5.79
N PHE A 92 7.92 3.61 -5.91
CA PHE A 92 8.06 4.31 -7.19
C PHE A 92 8.92 3.52 -8.18
N LYS A 93 9.98 2.86 -7.73
CA LYS A 93 10.78 1.95 -8.56
C LYS A 93 9.92 0.82 -9.14
N ALA A 94 9.11 0.16 -8.32
CA ALA A 94 8.19 -0.87 -8.79
C ALA A 94 7.19 -0.29 -9.80
N ARG A 95 6.65 0.92 -9.57
CA ARG A 95 5.76 1.61 -10.50
C ARG A 95 6.44 1.89 -11.86
N GLU A 96 7.71 2.18 -11.86
CA GLU A 96 8.48 2.47 -13.09
C GLU A 96 8.88 1.19 -13.84
N GLU A 97 9.34 0.17 -13.11
CA GLU A 97 9.95 -1.04 -13.70
C GLU A 97 8.94 -2.14 -14.04
N MET A 98 7.79 -2.22 -13.33
CA MET A 98 6.78 -3.25 -13.60
C MET A 98 5.88 -2.86 -14.78
N PRO A 99 5.51 -3.84 -15.66
CA PRO A 99 4.72 -3.56 -16.87
C PRO A 99 3.37 -2.87 -16.58
N TRP A 100 2.77 -3.15 -15.45
CA TRP A 100 1.48 -2.60 -15.01
C TRP A 100 1.60 -1.28 -14.25
N GLY A 101 2.79 -0.88 -13.80
CA GLY A 101 2.95 0.20 -12.83
C GLY A 101 2.33 1.53 -13.25
N LYS A 102 2.43 1.89 -14.54
CA LYS A 102 1.82 3.11 -15.09
C LYS A 102 0.30 3.02 -15.28
N ASN A 103 -0.25 1.81 -15.34
CA ASN A 103 -1.68 1.57 -15.50
C ASN A 103 -2.42 1.55 -14.15
N VAL A 104 -1.70 1.45 -13.03
CA VAL A 104 -2.27 1.52 -11.69
C VAL A 104 -2.76 2.96 -11.43
N PRO A 105 -4.07 3.16 -11.18
CA PRO A 105 -4.62 4.47 -10.88
C PRO A 105 -3.94 5.14 -9.69
N GLU A 106 -3.79 6.47 -9.73
CA GLU A 106 -3.18 7.26 -8.67
C GLU A 106 -3.78 6.95 -7.29
N LEU A 107 -5.11 6.91 -7.20
CA LEU A 107 -5.83 6.62 -5.96
C LEU A 107 -5.40 5.26 -5.36
N LEU A 108 -5.33 4.21 -6.20
CA LEU A 108 -4.96 2.88 -5.74
C LEU A 108 -3.47 2.78 -5.39
N PHE A 109 -2.61 3.42 -6.17
CA PHE A 109 -1.19 3.50 -5.85
C PHE A 109 -0.94 4.16 -4.50
N ARG A 110 -1.61 5.28 -4.25
CA ARG A 110 -1.50 6.06 -3.01
C ARG A 110 -1.96 5.29 -1.78
N HIS A 111 -3.10 4.60 -1.85
CA HIS A 111 -3.71 3.99 -0.68
C HIS A 111 -3.39 2.49 -0.49
N PHE A 112 -2.97 1.78 -1.56
CA PHE A 112 -2.82 0.33 -1.54
C PHE A 112 -1.49 -0.21 -2.08
N VAL A 113 -0.55 0.67 -2.49
CA VAL A 113 0.82 0.30 -2.87
C VAL A 113 1.85 0.99 -1.99
N VAL A 114 1.80 2.32 -1.90
CA VAL A 114 2.79 3.13 -1.15
C VAL A 114 2.81 2.78 0.34
N PRO A 115 1.67 2.60 1.04
CA PRO A 115 1.69 2.29 2.47
C PRO A 115 2.38 0.97 2.77
N ILE A 116 3.15 0.96 3.87
CA ILE A 116 3.89 -0.21 4.34
C ILE A 116 2.97 -1.07 5.21
N ARG A 117 2.33 -0.44 6.21
CA ARG A 117 1.48 -1.11 7.19
C ARG A 117 0.23 -1.72 6.53
N VAL A 118 -0.08 -2.95 6.92
CA VAL A 118 -1.26 -3.71 6.48
C VAL A 118 -2.24 -3.91 7.63
N ASN A 119 -1.74 -4.31 8.80
CA ASN A 119 -2.52 -4.61 10.01
C ASN A 119 -1.90 -3.91 11.23
N ASN A 120 -1.58 -4.65 12.28
CA ASN A 120 -0.95 -4.18 13.52
C ASN A 120 0.47 -4.70 13.73
N GLU A 121 1.09 -5.23 12.67
CA GLU A 121 2.46 -5.73 12.64
C GLU A 121 3.47 -4.64 12.99
N ALA A 122 4.66 -5.02 13.45
CA ALA A 122 5.83 -4.15 13.40
C ALA A 122 6.28 -4.00 11.93
N LEU A 123 6.78 -2.82 11.56
CA LEU A 123 7.27 -2.58 10.20
C LEU A 123 8.69 -3.12 10.04
N ASP A 124 9.04 -3.50 8.80
CA ASP A 124 10.37 -3.92 8.40
C ASP A 124 10.66 -3.61 6.93
N ASN A 125 11.85 -3.93 6.45
CA ASN A 125 12.28 -3.69 5.08
C ASN A 125 11.86 -4.78 4.09
N ALA A 126 10.75 -5.48 4.33
CA ALA A 126 10.27 -6.55 3.47
C ALA A 126 10.13 -6.12 2.00
N ARG A 127 9.69 -4.88 1.75
CA ARG A 127 9.46 -4.37 0.40
C ARG A 127 10.68 -4.55 -0.52
N SER A 128 11.87 -4.18 -0.07
CA SER A 128 13.09 -4.30 -0.87
C SER A 128 13.52 -5.76 -1.05
N VAL A 129 13.37 -6.57 -0.02
CA VAL A 129 13.69 -8.01 -0.06
C VAL A 129 12.76 -8.73 -1.02
N PHE A 130 11.46 -8.56 -0.86
CA PHE A 130 10.45 -9.22 -1.68
C PHE A 130 10.51 -8.77 -3.15
N TYR A 131 10.73 -7.46 -3.40
CA TYR A 131 10.95 -6.96 -4.76
C TYR A 131 12.09 -7.70 -5.45
N ASN A 132 13.23 -7.84 -4.80
CA ASN A 132 14.40 -8.49 -5.37
C ASN A 132 14.21 -9.99 -5.65
N GLU A 133 13.42 -10.69 -4.81
CA GLU A 133 13.09 -12.10 -5.05
C GLU A 133 12.02 -12.28 -6.16
N LEU A 134 11.08 -11.35 -6.27
CA LEU A 134 9.90 -11.51 -7.13
C LEU A 134 10.07 -10.94 -8.54
N LYS A 135 10.81 -9.85 -8.73
CA LYS A 135 10.89 -9.12 -10.00
C LYS A 135 11.26 -9.99 -11.22
N ASP A 136 12.20 -10.91 -11.05
CA ASP A 136 12.64 -11.80 -12.11
C ASP A 136 11.69 -13.00 -12.29
N ARG A 137 11.06 -13.43 -11.20
CA ARG A 137 10.11 -14.54 -11.19
C ARG A 137 8.83 -14.21 -11.96
N ILE A 138 8.34 -12.97 -11.87
CA ILE A 138 7.11 -12.49 -12.52
C ILE A 138 7.37 -11.79 -13.87
N LYS A 139 8.61 -11.85 -14.36
CA LYS A 139 9.00 -11.17 -15.60
C LYS A 139 8.22 -11.68 -16.79
N GLY A 140 7.61 -10.76 -17.52
CA GLY A 140 6.83 -11.06 -18.73
C GLY A 140 5.42 -11.60 -18.49
N MET A 141 4.99 -11.69 -17.25
CA MET A 141 3.64 -12.10 -16.89
C MET A 141 2.64 -10.94 -17.04
N SER A 142 1.37 -11.29 -17.26
CA SER A 142 0.27 -10.35 -17.05
C SER A 142 0.13 -10.01 -15.56
N MET A 143 -0.58 -8.93 -15.24
CA MET A 143 -0.80 -8.56 -13.84
C MET A 143 -1.58 -9.64 -13.07
N MET A 144 -2.56 -10.28 -13.71
CA MET A 144 -3.31 -11.39 -13.11
C MET A 144 -2.45 -12.62 -12.85
N ASP A 145 -1.63 -13.02 -13.82
CA ASP A 145 -0.70 -14.16 -13.65
C ASP A 145 0.34 -13.86 -12.57
N ALA A 146 0.82 -12.62 -12.51
CA ALA A 146 1.77 -12.19 -11.48
C ALA A 146 1.17 -12.24 -10.07
N ILE A 147 -0.13 -11.91 -9.90
CA ILE A 147 -0.82 -12.06 -8.59
C ILE A 147 -0.81 -13.53 -8.16
N ILE A 148 -1.16 -14.45 -9.04
CA ILE A 148 -1.18 -15.89 -8.76
C ILE A 148 0.24 -16.37 -8.42
N GLU A 149 1.24 -15.97 -9.22
CA GLU A 149 2.63 -16.38 -9.02
C GLU A 149 3.24 -15.82 -7.73
N VAL A 150 2.91 -14.59 -7.36
CA VAL A 150 3.30 -14.03 -6.04
C VAL A 150 2.69 -14.86 -4.92
N ASN A 151 1.43 -15.31 -5.06
CA ASN A 151 0.81 -16.16 -4.04
C ASN A 151 1.44 -17.56 -3.96
N HIS A 152 1.87 -18.13 -5.08
CA HIS A 152 2.70 -19.36 -5.08
C HIS A 152 4.01 -19.15 -4.36
N TRP A 153 4.70 -18.04 -4.61
CA TRP A 153 5.91 -17.67 -3.87
C TRP A 153 5.64 -17.54 -2.37
N CYS A 154 4.51 -16.92 -1.97
CA CYS A 154 4.13 -16.82 -0.57
C CYS A 154 3.91 -18.19 0.06
N HIS A 155 3.25 -19.12 -0.63
CA HIS A 155 3.01 -20.48 -0.19
C HIS A 155 4.33 -21.29 0.00
N GLU A 156 5.31 -21.06 -0.85
CA GLU A 156 6.64 -21.67 -0.70
C GLU A 156 7.39 -21.20 0.55
N LYS A 157 7.05 -20.01 1.07
CA LYS A 157 7.74 -19.38 2.20
C LYS A 157 7.05 -19.54 3.53
N VAL A 158 5.72 -19.67 3.55
CA VAL A 158 4.93 -19.61 4.78
C VAL A 158 3.94 -20.77 4.82
N THR A 159 3.91 -21.47 5.94
CA THR A 159 2.94 -22.54 6.23
C THR A 159 2.01 -22.07 7.34
N TYR A 160 0.71 -22.33 7.19
CA TYR A 160 -0.29 -21.98 8.19
C TYR A 160 -0.01 -22.65 9.53
N GLN A 161 -0.01 -21.83 10.59
CA GLN A 161 0.02 -22.29 11.98
C GLN A 161 -0.84 -21.39 12.85
N PRO A 162 -1.85 -21.92 13.56
CA PRO A 162 -2.70 -21.12 14.44
C PRO A 162 -1.89 -20.51 15.58
N SER A 163 -2.20 -19.27 15.95
CA SER A 163 -1.55 -18.54 17.03
C SER A 163 -2.48 -17.43 17.52
N ASP A 164 -2.44 -17.12 18.81
CA ASP A 164 -3.12 -15.98 19.42
C ASP A 164 -2.18 -14.77 19.59
N ALA A 165 -0.94 -14.89 19.12
CA ALA A 165 0.02 -13.81 19.20
C ALA A 165 -0.35 -12.63 18.28
N ARG A 166 0.25 -11.45 18.55
CA ARG A 166 0.18 -10.30 17.65
C ARG A 166 0.76 -10.66 16.27
N THR A 167 0.17 -10.08 15.22
CA THR A 167 0.66 -10.23 13.84
C THR A 167 2.14 -9.89 13.72
N SER A 168 2.92 -10.84 13.21
CA SER A 168 4.36 -10.69 13.00
C SER A 168 4.66 -9.79 11.80
N ALA A 169 5.82 -9.13 11.84
CA ALA A 169 6.35 -8.41 10.68
C ALA A 169 6.63 -9.37 9.50
N PRO A 170 6.50 -8.94 8.24
CA PRO A 170 6.68 -9.82 7.08
C PRO A 170 8.03 -10.56 7.04
N LEU A 171 9.16 -9.92 7.37
CA LEU A 171 10.45 -10.60 7.43
C LEU A 171 10.57 -11.56 8.63
N ALA A 172 9.86 -11.29 9.72
CA ALA A 172 9.79 -12.24 10.84
C ALA A 172 8.99 -13.49 10.42
N THR A 173 7.85 -13.31 9.73
CA THR A 173 7.06 -14.40 9.14
C THR A 173 7.90 -15.21 8.14
N LEU A 174 8.64 -14.54 7.24
CA LEU A 174 9.57 -15.21 6.32
C LEU A 174 10.60 -16.08 7.07
N LYS A 175 11.17 -15.54 8.15
CA LYS A 175 12.21 -16.22 8.93
C LYS A 175 11.68 -17.42 9.71
N THR A 176 10.48 -17.32 10.26
CA THR A 176 9.84 -18.42 11.00
C THR A 176 9.17 -19.42 10.07
N ALA A 177 8.91 -19.07 8.83
CA ALA A 177 8.21 -19.84 7.81
C ALA A 177 6.79 -20.29 8.25
N THR A 178 6.19 -19.63 9.23
CA THR A 178 4.86 -19.96 9.76
C THR A 178 4.05 -18.70 10.02
N GLY A 179 2.73 -18.79 9.85
CA GLY A 179 1.79 -17.72 10.17
C GLY A 179 0.36 -18.22 10.24
N ARG A 180 -0.49 -17.52 11.00
CA ARG A 180 -1.95 -17.64 10.89
C ARG A 180 -2.46 -16.76 9.75
N CYS A 181 -3.75 -16.78 9.48
CA CYS A 181 -4.35 -15.96 8.40
C CYS A 181 -3.98 -14.46 8.47
N GLY A 182 -3.77 -13.91 9.67
CA GLY A 182 -3.31 -12.52 9.87
C GLY A 182 -1.90 -12.27 9.34
N GLU A 183 -0.94 -13.15 9.64
CA GLU A 183 0.43 -13.09 9.13
C GLU A 183 0.49 -13.40 7.64
N GLU A 184 -0.20 -14.46 7.18
CA GLU A 184 -0.20 -14.86 5.78
C GLU A 184 -0.75 -13.76 4.87
N SER A 185 -1.87 -13.14 5.26
CA SER A 185 -2.46 -12.04 4.49
C SER A 185 -1.60 -10.76 4.55
N THR A 186 -0.98 -10.44 5.70
CA THR A 186 -0.03 -9.32 5.80
C THR A 186 1.20 -9.56 4.92
N PHE A 187 1.74 -10.78 4.90
CA PHE A 187 2.86 -11.20 4.09
C PHE A 187 2.55 -11.10 2.59
N ALA A 188 1.42 -11.66 2.17
CA ALA A 188 1.00 -11.64 0.76
C ALA A 188 0.70 -10.20 0.27
N VAL A 189 0.04 -9.35 1.08
CA VAL A 189 -0.16 -7.93 0.75
C VAL A 189 1.18 -7.21 0.62
N ALA A 190 2.14 -7.44 1.53
CA ALA A 190 3.47 -6.84 1.45
C ALA A 190 4.21 -7.27 0.18
N ALA A 191 4.11 -8.55 -0.22
CA ALA A 191 4.71 -9.10 -1.43
C ALA A 191 4.11 -8.48 -2.70
N LEU A 192 2.80 -8.40 -2.80
CA LEU A 192 2.10 -7.78 -3.92
C LEU A 192 2.43 -6.28 -4.05
N ARG A 193 2.40 -5.54 -2.93
CA ARG A 193 2.78 -4.12 -2.91
C ARG A 193 4.24 -3.90 -3.27
N ALA A 194 5.13 -4.84 -2.95
CA ALA A 194 6.55 -4.75 -3.30
C ALA A 194 6.77 -4.71 -4.82
N VAL A 195 5.93 -5.39 -5.59
CA VAL A 195 5.97 -5.39 -7.05
C VAL A 195 4.95 -4.45 -7.69
N GLY A 196 4.47 -3.47 -6.94
CA GLY A 196 3.60 -2.39 -7.44
C GLY A 196 2.15 -2.80 -7.72
N ILE A 197 1.69 -3.95 -7.22
CA ILE A 197 0.31 -4.40 -7.34
C ILE A 197 -0.49 -3.86 -6.15
N PRO A 198 -1.58 -3.07 -6.36
CA PRO A 198 -2.44 -2.66 -5.27
C PRO A 198 -3.06 -3.88 -4.58
N ALA A 199 -2.86 -3.97 -3.27
CA ALA A 199 -3.33 -5.08 -2.48
C ALA A 199 -3.81 -4.62 -1.10
N ARG A 200 -4.82 -5.33 -0.56
CA ARG A 200 -5.41 -5.06 0.75
C ARG A 200 -5.81 -6.35 1.45
N GLN A 201 -5.69 -6.35 2.77
CA GLN A 201 -6.21 -7.41 3.60
C GLN A 201 -7.72 -7.27 3.71
N VAL A 202 -8.46 -8.33 3.50
CA VAL A 202 -9.89 -8.43 3.83
C VAL A 202 -10.02 -9.20 5.12
N TYR A 203 -10.90 -8.76 6.00
CA TYR A 203 -11.14 -9.39 7.28
C TYR A 203 -12.63 -9.59 7.53
N THR A 204 -12.99 -10.79 7.99
CA THR A 204 -14.28 -11.08 8.60
C THR A 204 -14.08 -11.36 10.08
N PRO A 205 -14.71 -10.59 10.98
CA PRO A 205 -14.53 -10.78 12.42
C PRO A 205 -15.16 -12.07 12.94
N ARG A 206 -16.14 -12.60 12.19
CA ARG A 206 -16.88 -13.80 12.57
C ARG A 206 -17.57 -14.41 11.35
N TRP A 207 -17.47 -15.73 11.21
CA TRP A 207 -18.29 -16.48 10.27
C TRP A 207 -19.73 -16.65 10.79
N ALA A 208 -20.69 -16.84 9.88
CA ALA A 208 -22.09 -17.07 10.26
C ALA A 208 -22.30 -18.39 11.02
N HIS A 209 -21.41 -19.35 10.90
CA HIS A 209 -21.53 -20.71 11.44
C HIS A 209 -20.56 -21.03 12.59
N THR A 210 -19.61 -20.14 12.86
CA THR A 210 -18.63 -20.30 13.94
C THR A 210 -18.16 -18.93 14.45
N ASP A 211 -17.65 -18.87 15.66
CA ASP A 211 -17.07 -17.65 16.27
C ASP A 211 -15.68 -17.31 15.71
N ASP A 212 -15.13 -18.12 14.82
CA ASP A 212 -13.82 -17.88 14.22
C ASP A 212 -13.86 -16.70 13.24
N ASN A 213 -12.76 -15.99 13.21
CA ASN A 213 -12.48 -14.94 12.23
C ASN A 213 -11.63 -15.48 11.07
N HIS A 214 -11.50 -14.70 10.02
CA HIS A 214 -10.59 -15.00 8.94
C HIS A 214 -10.08 -13.75 8.25
N ALA A 215 -8.88 -13.84 7.67
CA ALA A 215 -8.29 -12.81 6.85
C ALA A 215 -7.74 -13.41 5.55
N TRP A 216 -7.98 -12.72 4.43
CA TRP A 216 -7.47 -13.07 3.10
C TRP A 216 -7.03 -11.81 2.37
N VAL A 217 -6.78 -11.89 1.07
CA VAL A 217 -6.26 -10.78 0.28
C VAL A 217 -7.19 -10.44 -0.88
N GLU A 218 -7.35 -9.16 -1.17
CA GLU A 218 -7.75 -8.66 -2.47
C GLU A 218 -6.57 -7.96 -3.15
N ALA A 219 -6.36 -8.27 -4.43
CA ALA A 219 -5.40 -7.64 -5.32
C ALA A 219 -6.11 -7.03 -6.52
N TRP A 220 -5.69 -5.84 -6.93
CA TRP A 220 -6.28 -5.16 -8.07
C TRP A 220 -5.49 -5.48 -9.34
N ALA A 221 -6.22 -5.82 -10.41
CA ALA A 221 -5.68 -5.96 -11.76
C ALA A 221 -6.69 -5.47 -12.79
N ASP A 222 -6.21 -4.73 -13.78
CA ASP A 222 -6.95 -4.35 -15.00
C ASP A 222 -8.36 -3.79 -14.76
N GLY A 223 -8.51 -2.96 -13.74
CA GLY A 223 -9.77 -2.25 -13.43
C GLY A 223 -10.64 -2.92 -12.38
N LYS A 224 -10.23 -4.07 -11.79
CA LYS A 224 -11.05 -4.82 -10.82
C LYS A 224 -10.24 -5.32 -9.62
N TRP A 225 -10.90 -5.48 -8.50
CA TRP A 225 -10.40 -6.22 -7.35
C TRP A 225 -10.73 -7.71 -7.50
N TYR A 226 -9.74 -8.55 -7.20
CA TYR A 226 -9.84 -10.00 -7.19
C TYR A 226 -9.39 -10.52 -5.84
N PHE A 227 -10.11 -11.46 -5.27
CA PHE A 227 -9.70 -12.09 -4.02
C PHE A 227 -8.89 -13.38 -4.24
N LEU A 228 -8.08 -13.71 -3.25
CA LEU A 228 -7.28 -14.94 -3.17
C LEU A 228 -7.04 -15.32 -1.71
N GLY A 229 -6.94 -16.61 -1.41
CA GLY A 229 -6.44 -17.09 -0.12
C GLY A 229 -4.96 -16.73 0.01
N ALA A 230 -4.59 -16.10 1.12
CA ALA A 230 -3.20 -15.70 1.33
C ALA A 230 -2.31 -16.92 1.58
N CYS A 231 -1.23 -17.06 0.85
CA CYS A 231 -0.36 -18.25 0.87
C CYS A 231 -1.10 -19.56 0.50
N GLU A 232 -2.28 -19.46 -0.06
CA GLU A 232 -3.13 -20.58 -0.50
C GLU A 232 -3.45 -20.42 -2.00
N PRO A 233 -2.48 -20.72 -2.90
CA PRO A 233 -2.64 -20.49 -4.32
C PRO A 233 -3.68 -21.44 -4.92
N GLU A 234 -4.57 -20.85 -5.69
CA GLU A 234 -5.55 -21.53 -6.53
C GLU A 234 -5.25 -21.28 -8.02
N PRO A 235 -5.74 -22.12 -8.94
CA PRO A 235 -5.44 -21.96 -10.38
C PRO A 235 -5.95 -20.64 -10.97
N VAL A 236 -6.94 -20.04 -10.35
CA VAL A 236 -7.59 -18.79 -10.79
C VAL A 236 -7.90 -17.90 -9.60
N LEU A 237 -7.95 -16.59 -9.84
CA LEU A 237 -8.42 -15.62 -8.86
C LEU A 237 -9.93 -15.77 -8.59
N ASN A 238 -10.40 -15.25 -7.47
CA ASN A 238 -11.77 -15.37 -6.96
C ASN A 238 -12.16 -16.82 -6.61
N LEU A 239 -11.17 -17.61 -6.27
CA LEU A 239 -11.32 -18.96 -5.76
C LEU A 239 -10.59 -19.11 -4.43
N GLY A 240 -11.22 -19.78 -3.48
CA GLY A 240 -10.68 -20.12 -2.18
C GLY A 240 -11.65 -21.02 -1.42
N TRP A 241 -11.15 -21.80 -0.46
CA TRP A 241 -11.97 -22.67 0.38
C TRP A 241 -13.12 -21.93 1.08
N PHE A 242 -12.93 -20.64 1.33
CA PHE A 242 -13.87 -19.77 2.06
C PHE A 242 -15.00 -19.19 1.18
N ASN A 243 -15.09 -19.48 -0.12
CA ASN A 243 -16.14 -18.95 -0.99
C ASN A 243 -17.55 -19.19 -0.43
N ALA A 244 -17.85 -20.43 0.02
CA ALA A 244 -19.15 -20.76 0.58
C ALA A 244 -19.38 -20.10 1.96
N PRO A 245 -18.46 -20.09 2.91
CA PRO A 245 -18.57 -19.29 4.14
C PRO A 245 -18.73 -17.80 3.88
N ALA A 246 -17.94 -17.21 2.97
CA ALA A 246 -17.99 -15.79 2.66
C ALA A 246 -19.34 -15.35 2.08
N SER A 247 -19.98 -16.18 1.25
CA SER A 247 -21.31 -15.86 0.70
C SER A 247 -22.42 -15.73 1.76
N ARG A 248 -22.14 -16.08 3.00
CA ARG A 248 -23.07 -16.02 4.16
C ARG A 248 -22.51 -15.21 5.32
N ALA A 249 -21.34 -14.61 5.18
CA ALA A 249 -20.74 -13.79 6.23
C ALA A 249 -21.53 -12.50 6.42
N MET A 250 -21.56 -12.03 7.67
CA MET A 250 -22.36 -10.87 8.06
C MET A 250 -21.61 -9.56 7.85
N LEU A 251 -20.28 -9.59 7.91
CA LEU A 251 -19.42 -8.44 7.72
C LEU A 251 -18.08 -8.88 7.15
N MET A 252 -17.70 -8.23 6.06
CA MET A 252 -16.35 -8.27 5.50
C MET A 252 -15.90 -6.85 5.23
N HIS A 253 -14.71 -6.52 5.68
CA HIS A 253 -14.20 -5.16 5.56
C HIS A 253 -12.69 -5.13 5.29
N THR A 254 -12.21 -3.97 4.87
CA THR A 254 -10.79 -3.70 4.66
C THR A 254 -10.44 -2.32 5.16
N ARG A 255 -9.15 -2.07 5.37
CA ARG A 255 -8.61 -0.75 5.71
C ARG A 255 -7.81 -0.19 4.56
N ALA A 256 -8.24 0.97 4.06
CA ALA A 256 -7.43 1.82 3.20
C ALA A 256 -6.60 2.76 4.07
N PHE A 257 -5.30 2.87 3.82
CA PHE A 257 -4.43 3.79 4.53
C PHE A 257 -4.84 5.25 4.26
N GLY A 258 -4.97 6.07 5.30
CA GLY A 258 -5.31 7.48 5.21
C GLY A 258 -6.79 7.75 4.94
N ASP A 259 -7.07 8.96 4.50
CA ASP A 259 -8.42 9.41 4.12
C ASP A 259 -8.72 9.02 2.67
N TYR A 260 -9.30 7.84 2.51
CA TYR A 260 -9.64 7.26 1.21
C TYR A 260 -11.00 7.78 0.72
N ASN A 261 -11.04 8.28 -0.51
CA ASN A 261 -12.23 8.84 -1.15
C ASN A 261 -12.62 8.07 -2.43
N GLY A 262 -12.39 6.75 -2.44
CA GLY A 262 -12.84 5.88 -3.53
C GLY A 262 -14.34 5.62 -3.53
N PRO A 263 -14.81 4.82 -4.49
CA PRO A 263 -16.23 4.60 -4.74
C PRO A 263 -16.91 3.62 -3.76
N GLU A 264 -16.12 2.91 -2.93
CA GLU A 264 -16.63 1.89 -2.04
C GLU A 264 -17.34 2.49 -0.82
N GLU A 265 -18.20 1.71 -0.19
CA GLU A 265 -18.93 2.09 1.01
C GLU A 265 -18.00 2.26 2.22
N VAL A 266 -17.94 3.46 2.75
CA VAL A 266 -17.13 3.79 3.94
C VAL A 266 -17.93 3.55 5.20
N MET A 267 -17.39 2.70 6.08
CA MET A 267 -17.96 2.43 7.41
C MET A 267 -17.46 3.40 8.46
N LEU A 268 -16.16 3.69 8.44
CA LEU A 268 -15.49 4.50 9.47
C LEU A 268 -14.29 5.24 8.87
N ARG A 269 -14.08 6.48 9.33
CA ARG A 269 -12.85 7.24 9.09
C ARG A 269 -12.16 7.52 10.40
N THR A 270 -10.87 7.23 10.45
CA THR A 270 -10.00 7.57 11.58
C THR A 270 -8.91 8.53 11.13
N SER A 271 -8.06 8.95 12.04
CA SER A 271 -6.87 9.75 11.68
C SER A 271 -5.81 8.97 10.90
N ASN A 272 -5.92 7.65 10.78
CA ASN A 272 -4.90 6.78 10.18
C ASN A 272 -5.40 5.99 8.98
N PHE A 273 -6.67 5.64 8.93
CA PHE A 273 -7.24 4.80 7.88
C PHE A 273 -8.73 5.06 7.69
N THR A 274 -9.21 4.66 6.53
CA THR A 274 -10.63 4.55 6.18
C THR A 274 -11.01 3.07 6.16
N GLU A 275 -12.05 2.69 6.89
CA GLU A 275 -12.59 1.33 6.90
C GLU A 275 -13.73 1.21 5.89
N ILE A 276 -13.64 0.21 5.01
CA ILE A 276 -14.49 0.03 3.84
C ILE A 276 -15.29 -1.25 4.01
N ASN A 277 -16.61 -1.19 3.77
CA ASN A 277 -17.48 -2.35 3.73
C ASN A 277 -17.32 -3.09 2.39
N LEU A 278 -17.00 -4.37 2.45
CA LEU A 278 -16.87 -5.25 1.29
C LEU A 278 -17.91 -6.37 1.28
N THR A 279 -18.85 -6.38 2.24
CA THR A 279 -19.79 -7.49 2.43
C THR A 279 -20.56 -7.82 1.16
N SER A 280 -21.05 -6.80 0.43
CA SER A 280 -21.81 -6.98 -0.81
C SER A 280 -21.01 -7.62 -1.96
N ASN A 281 -19.67 -7.55 -1.93
CA ASN A 281 -18.83 -8.19 -2.94
C ASN A 281 -18.81 -9.71 -2.81
N TYR A 282 -19.03 -10.24 -1.59
CA TYR A 282 -18.98 -11.67 -1.27
C TYR A 282 -20.35 -12.26 -0.98
N ALA A 283 -21.22 -11.51 -0.33
CA ALA A 283 -22.55 -11.90 0.09
C ALA A 283 -23.62 -10.95 -0.48
N PRO A 284 -23.81 -10.88 -1.81
CA PRO A 284 -24.67 -9.89 -2.46
C PRO A 284 -26.15 -10.04 -2.14
N VAL A 285 -26.57 -11.18 -1.57
CA VAL A 285 -27.96 -11.47 -1.18
C VAL A 285 -28.14 -11.51 0.35
N ALA A 286 -27.11 -11.20 1.13
CA ALA A 286 -27.25 -11.07 2.56
C ALA A 286 -28.14 -9.85 2.83
N SER A 287 -29.39 -10.07 3.15
CA SER A 287 -30.26 -9.02 3.71
C SER A 287 -29.83 -8.79 5.15
N VAL A 288 -29.42 -7.60 5.44
CA VAL A 288 -29.28 -7.11 6.82
C VAL A 288 -30.65 -6.70 7.34
#